data_3ba91dd15a5da9fb8b3b3f317ff6598a
#
_entry.id   3ba91dd15a5da9fb8b3b3f317ff6598a
#
_cell.length_a   1.000
_cell.length_b   1.000
_cell.length_c   1.000
_cell.angle_alpha   90.00
_cell.angle_beta   90.00
_cell.angle_gamma   90.00
#
_symmetry.space_group_name_H-M   'P 1'
#
loop_
_entity.id
_entity.type
_entity.pdbx_description
1 polymer ?
#
loop_
_entity_poly.entity_id
_entity_poly.type
_entity_poly.pdbx_seq_one_letter_code
_entity_poly.pdbx_strand_id
1 'polypeptide(L)'
;DRDKEVDFAVKIAELEPDIVVDLINFHLSDTEKMVAALKGTKLSHYLFCSSIWAHGRAESLSANPNSITKKPLDDYGINKFKSEMYLKARYRENGFPATIIMPGQISGPGWIIINPWGNTNVKVFEKIARGEKIFLPNLGMETLHHVHGYDVAQMFFKAITHREAALGESFHAVAEESLTLYGYARIMYEFFNKEPQIGFLDWDKWCEYEGNKEET
;
A
#
# COMPACT_ATOMS: atom_id res chain seq x y z
N ASP A 1 -16.90 9.48 10.56
CA ASP A 1 -15.44 9.65 10.68
C ASP A 1 -14.95 8.75 11.82
N ARG A 2 -14.13 7.75 11.49
CA ARG A 2 -13.65 6.72 12.44
C ARG A 2 -12.97 7.34 13.67
N ASP A 3 -12.19 8.38 13.47
CA ASP A 3 -11.39 9.00 14.53
C ASP A 3 -12.21 9.89 15.48
N LYS A 4 -13.40 10.31 15.03
CA LYS A 4 -14.30 11.20 15.79
C LYS A 4 -15.46 10.46 16.45
N GLU A 5 -15.78 9.25 15.99
CA GLU A 5 -16.91 8.45 16.45
C GLU A 5 -16.44 7.41 17.45
N VAL A 6 -16.72 7.62 18.74
CA VAL A 6 -16.34 6.70 19.84
C VAL A 6 -16.84 5.28 19.59
N ASP A 7 -18.06 5.16 19.03
CA ASP A 7 -18.72 3.88 18.79
C ASP A 7 -18.76 3.49 17.31
N PHE A 8 -17.74 3.89 16.51
CA PHE A 8 -17.72 3.67 15.07
C PHE A 8 -17.99 2.21 14.67
N ALA A 9 -17.32 1.26 15.32
CA ALA A 9 -17.47 -0.16 14.99
C ALA A 9 -18.87 -0.69 15.34
N VAL A 10 -19.48 -0.21 16.44
CA VAL A 10 -20.84 -0.58 16.84
C VAL A 10 -21.84 -0.04 15.81
N LYS A 11 -21.69 1.21 15.38
CA LYS A 11 -22.56 1.82 14.35
C LYS A 11 -22.47 1.06 13.01
N ILE A 12 -21.29 0.55 12.64
CA ILE A 12 -21.18 -0.29 11.44
C ILE A 12 -21.92 -1.62 11.64
N ALA A 13 -21.81 -2.23 12.80
CA ALA A 13 -22.50 -3.50 13.09
C ALA A 13 -24.05 -3.32 13.12
N GLU A 14 -24.55 -2.19 13.61
CA GLU A 14 -25.99 -1.84 13.61
C GLU A 14 -26.60 -1.73 12.20
N LEU A 15 -25.78 -1.47 11.18
CA LEU A 15 -26.20 -1.49 9.78
C LEU A 15 -26.42 -2.92 9.25
N GLU A 16 -26.05 -3.93 10.01
CA GLU A 16 -26.12 -5.35 9.62
C GLU A 16 -25.58 -5.63 8.22
N PRO A 17 -24.33 -5.22 7.91
CA PRO A 17 -23.78 -5.39 6.58
C PRO A 17 -23.52 -6.88 6.28
N ASP A 18 -23.77 -7.29 5.04
CA ASP A 18 -23.35 -8.59 4.53
C ASP A 18 -21.84 -8.59 4.20
N ILE A 19 -21.33 -7.46 3.74
CA ILE A 19 -19.91 -7.27 3.35
C ILE A 19 -19.40 -5.94 3.92
N VAL A 20 -18.21 -5.96 4.47
CA VAL A 20 -17.47 -4.76 4.90
C VAL A 20 -16.18 -4.65 4.11
N VAL A 21 -15.97 -3.51 3.45
CA VAL A 21 -14.69 -3.14 2.82
C VAL A 21 -14.05 -2.04 3.67
N ASP A 22 -13.03 -2.40 4.44
CA ASP A 22 -12.36 -1.51 5.40
C ASP A 22 -11.06 -0.95 4.80
N LEU A 23 -11.17 0.25 4.18
CA LEU A 23 -10.07 0.90 3.46
C LEU A 23 -9.22 1.81 4.35
N ILE A 24 -9.80 2.39 5.42
CA ILE A 24 -9.18 3.41 6.27
C ILE A 24 -8.97 2.93 7.70
N ASN A 25 -8.31 1.79 7.84
CA ASN A 25 -8.00 1.16 9.11
C ASN A 25 -6.46 1.13 9.28
N PHE A 26 -5.93 1.98 10.15
CA PHE A 26 -4.50 2.20 10.31
C PHE A 26 -3.93 1.64 11.63
N HIS A 27 -4.77 1.24 12.57
CA HIS A 27 -4.36 0.74 13.87
C HIS A 27 -4.93 -0.65 14.17
N LEU A 28 -4.14 -1.50 14.81
CA LEU A 28 -4.60 -2.81 15.27
C LEU A 28 -5.86 -2.70 16.14
N SER A 29 -5.89 -1.71 17.03
CA SER A 29 -7.05 -1.49 17.94
C SER A 29 -8.36 -1.28 17.18
N ASP A 30 -8.32 -0.66 16.00
CA ASP A 30 -9.52 -0.46 15.20
C ASP A 30 -9.98 -1.75 14.52
N THR A 31 -9.02 -2.58 14.09
CA THR A 31 -9.32 -3.92 13.59
C THR A 31 -9.95 -4.79 14.68
N GLU A 32 -9.42 -4.75 15.91
CA GLU A 32 -9.95 -5.50 17.06
C GLU A 32 -11.40 -5.06 17.39
N LYS A 33 -11.66 -3.75 17.42
CA LYS A 33 -13.01 -3.20 17.65
C LYS A 33 -13.99 -3.64 16.55
N MET A 34 -13.59 -3.58 15.28
CA MET A 34 -14.43 -4.01 14.16
C MET A 34 -14.76 -5.50 14.25
N VAL A 35 -13.79 -6.36 14.51
CA VAL A 35 -14.02 -7.80 14.67
C VAL A 35 -14.92 -8.09 15.85
N ALA A 36 -14.72 -7.41 16.98
CA ALA A 36 -15.55 -7.59 18.17
C ALA A 36 -17.03 -7.19 17.92
N ALA A 37 -17.24 -6.04 17.25
CA ALA A 37 -18.57 -5.54 16.95
C ALA A 37 -19.32 -6.39 15.90
N LEU A 38 -18.59 -6.93 14.91
CA LEU A 38 -19.18 -7.73 13.82
C LEU A 38 -19.32 -9.21 14.17
N LYS A 39 -18.80 -9.65 15.31
CA LYS A 39 -18.91 -11.04 15.75
C LYS A 39 -20.37 -11.43 16.00
N GLY A 40 -20.80 -12.53 15.37
CA GLY A 40 -22.18 -13.04 15.55
C GLY A 40 -23.23 -12.28 14.74
N THR A 41 -22.86 -11.31 13.94
CA THR A 41 -23.74 -10.68 12.96
C THR A 41 -23.88 -11.56 11.71
N LYS A 42 -24.71 -11.12 10.73
CA LYS A 42 -24.86 -11.82 9.45
C LYS A 42 -23.69 -11.60 8.46
N LEU A 43 -22.60 -10.96 8.91
CA LEU A 43 -21.45 -10.65 8.06
C LEU A 43 -20.93 -11.90 7.33
N SER A 44 -20.92 -11.82 6.01
CA SER A 44 -20.41 -12.89 5.16
C SER A 44 -18.94 -12.66 4.75
N HIS A 45 -18.48 -11.40 4.64
CA HIS A 45 -17.11 -11.10 4.22
C HIS A 45 -16.60 -9.76 4.77
N TYR A 46 -15.41 -9.80 5.38
CA TYR A 46 -14.66 -8.62 5.82
C TYR A 46 -13.38 -8.48 4.99
N LEU A 47 -13.26 -7.43 4.21
CA LEU A 47 -12.11 -7.17 3.37
C LEU A 47 -11.27 -6.05 3.99
N PHE A 48 -10.07 -6.38 4.40
CA PHE A 48 -9.12 -5.44 5.02
C PHE A 48 -8.14 -4.92 3.98
N CYS A 49 -8.04 -3.60 3.87
CA CYS A 49 -7.01 -2.94 3.08
C CYS A 49 -5.72 -2.82 3.89
N SER A 50 -4.78 -3.71 3.65
CA SER A 50 -3.42 -3.63 4.18
C SER A 50 -2.53 -2.80 3.25
N SER A 51 -1.26 -3.15 3.12
CA SER A 51 -0.28 -2.53 2.23
C SER A 51 0.91 -3.45 2.01
N ILE A 52 1.57 -3.37 0.85
CA ILE A 52 2.87 -4.03 0.66
C ILE A 52 3.94 -3.49 1.63
N TRP A 53 3.74 -2.29 2.20
CA TRP A 53 4.63 -1.69 3.21
C TRP A 53 4.74 -2.53 4.48
N ALA A 54 3.76 -3.39 4.76
CA ALA A 54 3.82 -4.36 5.85
C ALA A 54 4.96 -5.38 5.71
N HIS A 55 5.52 -5.58 4.51
CA HIS A 55 6.65 -6.49 4.32
C HIS A 55 7.96 -5.95 4.91
N GLY A 56 8.16 -4.63 4.89
CA GLY A 56 9.44 -4.00 5.17
C GLY A 56 10.43 -4.17 4.01
N ARG A 57 11.73 -4.21 4.32
CA ARG A 57 12.77 -4.38 3.30
C ARG A 57 12.69 -5.78 2.66
N ALA A 58 12.67 -5.82 1.34
CA ALA A 58 12.66 -7.07 0.60
C ALA A 58 14.03 -7.81 0.76
N GLU A 59 13.98 -9.05 1.23
CA GLU A 59 15.13 -9.95 1.28
C GLU A 59 15.17 -10.85 0.02
N SER A 60 14.06 -10.91 -0.73
CA SER A 60 13.93 -11.65 -1.99
C SER A 60 12.96 -10.93 -2.92
N LEU A 61 13.10 -11.15 -4.24
CA LEU A 61 12.31 -10.43 -5.24
C LEU A 61 10.87 -10.92 -5.40
N SER A 62 10.47 -12.01 -4.80
CA SER A 62 9.08 -12.48 -4.78
C SER A 62 8.61 -12.63 -3.34
N ALA A 63 8.04 -11.54 -2.78
CA ALA A 63 7.47 -11.57 -1.45
C ALA A 63 6.17 -12.39 -1.43
N ASN A 64 6.02 -13.26 -0.43
CA ASN A 64 4.78 -13.99 -0.23
C ASN A 64 3.80 -13.14 0.60
N PRO A 65 2.59 -12.81 0.09
CA PRO A 65 1.60 -12.03 0.84
C PRO A 65 1.18 -12.69 2.15
N ASN A 66 1.23 -14.03 2.20
CA ASN A 66 0.89 -14.81 3.39
C ASN A 66 2.04 -15.04 4.37
N SER A 67 3.21 -14.43 4.15
CA SER A 67 4.35 -14.55 5.07
C SER A 67 3.99 -14.08 6.48
N ILE A 68 4.39 -14.88 7.47
CA ILE A 68 4.27 -14.57 8.91
C ILE A 68 5.54 -13.92 9.48
N THR A 69 6.57 -13.75 8.65
CA THR A 69 7.89 -13.24 9.05
C THR A 69 8.21 -11.86 8.47
N LYS A 70 7.17 -11.09 8.12
CA LYS A 70 7.32 -9.70 7.65
C LYS A 70 8.04 -8.85 8.69
N LYS A 71 8.86 -7.90 8.22
CA LYS A 71 9.68 -7.02 9.07
C LYS A 71 9.41 -5.55 8.72
N PRO A 72 8.22 -5.02 9.00
CA PRO A 72 7.87 -3.64 8.68
C PRO A 72 8.81 -2.64 9.38
N LEU A 73 9.04 -1.48 8.74
CA LEU A 73 10.06 -0.52 9.16
C LEU A 73 9.51 0.58 10.08
N ASP A 74 8.21 0.82 10.07
CA ASP A 74 7.56 1.92 10.77
C ASP A 74 6.23 1.49 11.42
N ASP A 75 5.65 2.38 12.21
CA ASP A 75 4.40 2.14 12.93
C ASP A 75 3.23 1.84 11.99
N TYR A 76 3.20 2.43 10.79
CA TYR A 76 2.16 2.14 9.80
C TYR A 76 2.24 0.68 9.34
N GLY A 77 3.39 0.26 8.85
CA GLY A 77 3.62 -1.12 8.42
C GLY A 77 3.43 -2.14 9.55
N ILE A 78 3.91 -1.80 10.77
CA ILE A 78 3.74 -2.62 11.97
C ILE A 78 2.26 -2.84 12.29
N ASN A 79 1.45 -1.78 12.30
CA ASN A 79 0.02 -1.89 12.58
C ASN A 79 -0.73 -2.67 11.49
N LYS A 80 -0.40 -2.44 10.21
CA LYS A 80 -0.96 -3.22 9.09
C LYS A 80 -0.65 -4.70 9.25
N PHE A 81 0.61 -5.07 9.51
CA PHE A 81 1.01 -6.46 9.70
C PHE A 81 0.36 -7.12 10.94
N LYS A 82 0.29 -6.42 12.07
CA LYS A 82 -0.40 -6.90 13.27
C LYS A 82 -1.88 -7.16 12.99
N SER A 83 -2.55 -6.27 12.26
CA SER A 83 -3.96 -6.42 11.85
C SER A 83 -4.16 -7.64 10.94
N GLU A 84 -3.25 -7.85 9.97
CA GLU A 84 -3.27 -9.07 9.13
C GLU A 84 -3.17 -10.34 9.97
N MET A 85 -2.21 -10.40 10.87
CA MET A 85 -2.00 -11.57 11.74
C MET A 85 -3.18 -11.81 12.65
N TYR A 86 -3.77 -10.75 13.20
CA TYR A 86 -4.96 -10.83 14.04
C TYR A 86 -6.15 -11.38 13.24
N LEU A 87 -6.44 -10.85 12.06
CA LEU A 87 -7.55 -11.30 11.21
C LEU A 87 -7.39 -12.78 10.80
N LYS A 88 -6.18 -13.19 10.42
CA LYS A 88 -5.87 -14.59 10.09
C LYS A 88 -6.06 -15.51 11.30
N ALA A 89 -5.68 -15.07 12.50
CA ALA A 89 -5.93 -15.81 13.73
C ALA A 89 -7.45 -15.96 13.99
N ARG A 90 -8.21 -14.87 13.87
CA ARG A 90 -9.67 -14.90 14.04
C ARG A 90 -10.37 -15.79 13.00
N TYR A 91 -9.91 -15.79 11.75
CA TYR A 91 -10.43 -16.74 10.76
C TYR A 91 -10.18 -18.20 11.17
N ARG A 92 -8.95 -18.56 11.57
CA ARG A 92 -8.61 -19.94 11.97
C ARG A 92 -9.31 -20.40 13.24
N GLU A 93 -9.48 -19.51 14.22
CA GLU A 93 -10.01 -19.87 15.55
C GLU A 93 -11.53 -19.92 15.61
N ASN A 94 -12.19 -19.03 14.90
CA ASN A 94 -13.65 -18.86 15.02
C ASN A 94 -14.38 -18.58 13.71
N GLY A 95 -13.70 -18.72 12.57
CA GLY A 95 -14.31 -18.55 11.24
C GLY A 95 -14.63 -17.11 10.87
N PHE A 96 -14.03 -16.08 11.53
CA PHE A 96 -14.28 -14.68 11.13
C PHE A 96 -13.90 -14.47 9.66
N PRO A 97 -14.84 -14.05 8.77
CA PRO A 97 -14.69 -14.20 7.33
C PRO A 97 -13.81 -13.11 6.71
N ALA A 98 -12.52 -13.06 7.04
CA ALA A 98 -11.60 -12.03 6.59
C ALA A 98 -10.81 -12.40 5.33
N THR A 99 -10.56 -11.39 4.48
CA THR A 99 -9.57 -11.40 3.39
C THR A 99 -8.74 -10.14 3.48
N ILE A 100 -7.44 -10.24 3.18
CA ILE A 100 -6.49 -9.13 3.23
C ILE A 100 -6.06 -8.76 1.81
N ILE A 101 -6.22 -7.51 1.41
CA ILE A 101 -5.69 -6.97 0.16
C ILE A 101 -4.56 -6.01 0.49
N MET A 102 -3.43 -6.18 -0.18
CA MET A 102 -2.19 -5.43 0.06
C MET A 102 -1.82 -4.60 -1.18
N PRO A 103 -2.33 -3.37 -1.31
CA PRO A 103 -1.95 -2.50 -2.43
C PRO A 103 -0.48 -2.09 -2.39
N GLY A 104 0.08 -1.89 -3.59
CA GLY A 104 1.32 -1.15 -3.80
C GLY A 104 1.12 0.37 -3.66
N GLN A 105 2.01 1.15 -4.27
CA GLN A 105 1.86 2.60 -4.36
C GLN A 105 0.69 2.92 -5.30
N ILE A 106 -0.46 3.28 -4.71
CA ILE A 106 -1.67 3.54 -5.48
C ILE A 106 -1.49 4.83 -6.30
N SER A 107 -1.88 4.76 -7.57
CA SER A 107 -1.92 5.90 -8.47
C SER A 107 -3.29 6.01 -9.15
N GLY A 108 -3.57 7.16 -9.73
CA GLY A 108 -4.80 7.40 -10.47
C GLY A 108 -5.28 8.85 -10.36
N PRO A 109 -6.36 9.22 -11.06
CA PRO A 109 -6.89 10.58 -11.03
C PRO A 109 -7.20 11.05 -9.61
N GLY A 110 -6.67 12.22 -9.23
CA GLY A 110 -6.87 12.81 -7.90
C GLY A 110 -5.98 12.23 -6.79
N TRP A 111 -5.09 11.30 -7.10
CA TRP A 111 -4.16 10.72 -6.13
C TRP A 111 -2.74 11.28 -6.34
N ILE A 112 -2.05 11.60 -5.23
CA ILE A 112 -0.66 12.02 -5.28
C ILE A 112 0.21 10.79 -5.62
N ILE A 113 0.96 10.88 -6.73
CA ILE A 113 1.81 9.79 -7.18
C ILE A 113 3.20 9.87 -6.53
N ILE A 114 3.73 8.72 -6.11
CA ILE A 114 5.15 8.59 -5.79
C ILE A 114 5.95 8.71 -7.10
N ASN A 115 6.89 9.60 -7.13
CA ASN A 115 7.62 10.05 -8.31
C ASN A 115 8.99 9.35 -8.48
N PRO A 116 9.80 9.67 -9.54
CA PRO A 116 11.13 9.09 -9.73
C PRO A 116 12.16 9.37 -8.63
N TRP A 117 11.91 10.27 -7.70
CA TRP A 117 12.75 10.47 -6.51
C TRP A 117 12.33 9.58 -5.33
N GLY A 118 11.27 8.77 -5.49
CA GLY A 118 10.75 7.92 -4.43
C GLY A 118 9.89 8.67 -3.40
N ASN A 119 9.49 9.92 -3.68
CA ASN A 119 8.69 10.78 -2.82
C ASN A 119 7.52 11.44 -3.60
N THR A 120 6.87 12.44 -3.01
CA THR A 120 5.72 13.14 -3.62
C THR A 120 6.06 14.53 -4.18
N ASN A 121 7.34 14.93 -4.22
CA ASN A 121 7.78 16.24 -4.70
C ASN A 121 7.66 16.36 -6.23
N VAL A 122 6.61 17.00 -6.69
CA VAL A 122 6.28 17.13 -8.14
C VAL A 122 7.35 17.86 -8.96
N LYS A 123 8.29 18.58 -8.33
CA LYS A 123 9.37 19.29 -9.02
C LYS A 123 10.22 18.41 -9.93
N VAL A 124 10.33 17.11 -9.61
CA VAL A 124 11.07 16.17 -10.48
C VAL A 124 10.44 16.07 -11.85
N PHE A 125 9.12 16.00 -11.94
CA PHE A 125 8.41 15.98 -13.23
C PHE A 125 8.58 17.28 -14.01
N GLU A 126 8.57 18.43 -13.33
CA GLU A 126 8.82 19.72 -13.96
C GLU A 126 10.24 19.80 -14.57
N LYS A 127 11.26 19.32 -13.82
CA LYS A 127 12.64 19.26 -14.31
C LYS A 127 12.75 18.34 -15.53
N ILE A 128 12.19 17.15 -15.46
CA ILE A 128 12.18 16.18 -16.56
C ILE A 128 11.49 16.77 -17.80
N ALA A 129 10.31 17.40 -17.63
CA ALA A 129 9.56 18.02 -18.72
C ALA A 129 10.34 19.14 -19.42
N ARG A 130 11.21 19.86 -18.70
CA ARG A 130 12.13 20.85 -19.27
C ARG A 130 13.41 20.25 -19.86
N GLY A 131 13.65 18.94 -19.71
CA GLY A 131 14.88 18.26 -20.13
C GLY A 131 16.09 18.58 -19.25
N GLU A 132 15.84 19.07 -18.04
CA GLU A 132 16.89 19.38 -17.07
C GLU A 132 17.47 18.09 -16.47
N LYS A 133 18.73 18.16 -16.03
CA LYS A 133 19.37 17.08 -15.30
C LYS A 133 18.74 16.90 -13.91
N ILE A 134 18.41 15.65 -13.59
CA ILE A 134 18.01 15.24 -12.24
C ILE A 134 19.07 14.31 -11.61
N PHE A 135 19.09 14.26 -10.30
CA PHE A 135 19.90 13.28 -9.58
C PHE A 135 18.99 12.35 -8.81
N LEU A 136 19.34 11.06 -8.81
CA LEU A 136 18.68 10.01 -8.04
C LEU A 136 19.53 9.63 -6.83
N PRO A 137 18.91 9.14 -5.74
CA PRO A 137 19.66 8.65 -4.59
C PRO A 137 20.43 7.40 -4.94
N ASN A 138 21.60 7.26 -4.35
CA ASN A 138 22.50 6.10 -4.50
C ASN A 138 22.72 5.75 -5.98
N LEU A 139 22.22 4.61 -6.45
CA LEU A 139 22.27 4.17 -7.85
C LEU A 139 20.90 4.15 -8.54
N GLY A 140 19.87 4.68 -7.86
CA GLY A 140 18.49 4.66 -8.36
C GLY A 140 17.90 3.24 -8.52
N MET A 141 18.38 2.28 -7.73
CA MET A 141 17.98 0.87 -7.80
C MET A 141 16.85 0.54 -6.82
N GLU A 142 16.47 1.47 -5.96
CA GLU A 142 15.28 1.36 -5.13
C GLU A 142 14.06 1.16 -6.02
N THR A 143 13.15 0.27 -5.60
CA THR A 143 12.00 -0.12 -6.42
C THR A 143 10.69 0.46 -5.91
N LEU A 144 9.85 0.85 -6.84
CA LEU A 144 8.46 1.27 -6.61
C LEU A 144 7.52 0.30 -7.31
N HIS A 145 6.47 -0.10 -6.62
CA HIS A 145 5.47 -1.00 -7.16
C HIS A 145 4.12 -0.29 -7.25
N HIS A 146 3.96 0.54 -8.28
CA HIS A 146 2.71 1.25 -8.53
C HIS A 146 1.58 0.30 -8.89
N VAL A 147 0.37 0.73 -8.58
CA VAL A 147 -0.87 0.08 -8.99
C VAL A 147 -1.94 1.14 -9.23
N HIS A 148 -2.73 0.99 -10.26
CA HIS A 148 -3.84 1.92 -10.49
C HIS A 148 -4.98 1.64 -9.51
N GLY A 149 -5.64 2.69 -8.98
CA GLY A 149 -6.75 2.55 -8.02
C GLY A 149 -7.90 1.68 -8.55
N TYR A 150 -8.12 1.68 -9.88
CA TYR A 150 -9.09 0.78 -10.52
C TYR A 150 -8.72 -0.69 -10.33
N ASP A 151 -7.45 -1.06 -10.48
CA ASP A 151 -6.98 -2.44 -10.33
C ASP A 151 -7.08 -2.90 -8.88
N VAL A 152 -6.80 -1.99 -7.93
CA VAL A 152 -7.04 -2.24 -6.51
C VAL A 152 -8.53 -2.54 -6.27
N ALA A 153 -9.43 -1.72 -6.82
CA ALA A 153 -10.87 -1.94 -6.70
C ALA A 153 -11.30 -3.28 -7.33
N GLN A 154 -10.72 -3.67 -8.49
CA GLN A 154 -10.97 -4.97 -9.10
C GLN A 154 -10.52 -6.13 -8.20
N MET A 155 -9.41 -6.00 -7.45
CA MET A 155 -8.99 -7.03 -6.49
C MET A 155 -10.00 -7.20 -5.36
N PHE A 156 -10.53 -6.10 -4.79
CA PHE A 156 -11.61 -6.18 -3.81
C PHE A 156 -12.86 -6.83 -4.40
N PHE A 157 -13.27 -6.42 -5.59
CA PHE A 157 -14.43 -7.00 -6.28
C PHE A 157 -14.26 -8.50 -6.55
N LYS A 158 -13.09 -8.92 -7.03
CA LYS A 158 -12.78 -10.35 -7.26
C LYS A 158 -12.76 -11.14 -5.96
N ALA A 159 -12.20 -10.59 -4.88
CA ALA A 159 -12.24 -11.25 -3.57
C ALA A 159 -13.67 -11.45 -3.07
N ILE A 160 -14.58 -10.49 -3.32
CA ILE A 160 -16.01 -10.61 -2.99
C ILE A 160 -16.66 -11.72 -3.81
N THR A 161 -16.46 -11.71 -5.13
CA THR A 161 -17.12 -12.65 -6.06
C THR A 161 -16.54 -14.06 -6.02
N HIS A 162 -15.30 -14.23 -5.55
CA HIS A 162 -14.63 -15.52 -5.37
C HIS A 162 -14.31 -15.77 -3.89
N ARG A 163 -15.29 -15.49 -3.06
CA ARG A 163 -15.17 -15.46 -1.60
C ARG A 163 -14.51 -16.71 -1.02
N GLU A 164 -14.91 -17.90 -1.46
CA GLU A 164 -14.39 -19.16 -0.92
C GLU A 164 -12.88 -19.31 -1.10
N ALA A 165 -12.36 -18.84 -2.23
CA ALA A 165 -10.92 -18.86 -2.51
C ALA A 165 -10.17 -17.72 -1.79
N ALA A 166 -10.88 -16.69 -1.33
CA ALA A 166 -10.29 -15.50 -0.74
C ALA A 166 -10.24 -15.53 0.79
N LEU A 167 -11.13 -16.29 1.45
CA LEU A 167 -11.22 -16.32 2.90
C LEU A 167 -9.93 -16.81 3.57
N GLY A 168 -9.45 -16.06 4.55
CA GLY A 168 -8.24 -16.36 5.31
C GLY A 168 -6.93 -16.01 4.59
N GLU A 169 -7.00 -15.57 3.32
CA GLU A 169 -5.84 -15.31 2.47
C GLU A 169 -5.47 -13.83 2.39
N SER A 170 -4.21 -13.58 2.01
CA SER A 170 -3.71 -12.25 1.66
C SER A 170 -3.31 -12.22 0.19
N PHE A 171 -3.61 -11.12 -0.49
CA PHE A 171 -3.29 -10.92 -1.90
C PHE A 171 -2.58 -9.58 -2.11
N HIS A 172 -1.53 -9.57 -2.91
CA HIS A 172 -0.96 -8.32 -3.40
C HIS A 172 -1.86 -7.73 -4.48
N ALA A 173 -2.16 -6.44 -4.36
CA ALA A 173 -2.78 -5.64 -5.41
C ALA A 173 -1.72 -4.70 -6.00
N VAL A 174 -0.95 -5.21 -6.95
CA VAL A 174 0.23 -4.55 -7.54
C VAL A 174 0.21 -4.74 -9.05
N ALA A 175 0.95 -3.89 -9.78
CA ALA A 175 1.21 -4.12 -11.19
C ALA A 175 2.07 -5.39 -11.37
N GLU A 176 2.09 -5.94 -12.59
CA GLU A 176 2.87 -7.13 -12.92
C GLU A 176 4.38 -6.91 -12.73
N GLU A 177 4.85 -5.68 -13.00
CA GLU A 177 6.24 -5.28 -12.88
C GLU A 177 6.41 -4.13 -11.87
N SER A 178 7.57 -4.09 -11.21
CA SER A 178 8.01 -2.94 -10.42
C SER A 178 9.07 -2.14 -11.19
N LEU A 179 9.12 -0.84 -10.96
CA LEU A 179 10.11 0.05 -11.55
C LEU A 179 11.20 0.37 -10.54
N THR A 180 12.46 0.39 -11.00
CA THR A 180 13.50 1.10 -10.26
C THR A 180 13.31 2.61 -10.41
N LEU A 181 13.83 3.42 -9.49
CA LEU A 181 13.79 4.89 -9.63
C LEU A 181 14.45 5.33 -10.94
N TYR A 182 15.55 4.66 -11.34
CA TYR A 182 16.21 4.92 -12.61
C TYR A 182 15.33 4.59 -13.82
N GLY A 183 14.70 3.41 -13.81
CA GLY A 183 13.79 3.00 -14.89
C GLY A 183 12.60 3.95 -15.01
N TYR A 184 12.04 4.35 -13.88
CA TYR A 184 10.93 5.29 -13.84
C TYR A 184 11.34 6.68 -14.37
N ALA A 185 12.48 7.20 -13.94
CA ALA A 185 12.98 8.47 -14.46
C ALA A 185 13.17 8.42 -15.99
N ARG A 186 13.75 7.35 -16.54
CA ARG A 186 13.89 7.18 -18.00
C ARG A 186 12.57 7.20 -18.72
N ILE A 187 11.58 6.45 -18.24
CA ILE A 187 10.21 6.41 -18.82
C ILE A 187 9.61 7.83 -18.82
N MET A 188 9.82 8.59 -17.75
CA MET A 188 9.29 9.95 -17.68
C MET A 188 9.98 10.93 -18.66
N TYR A 189 11.29 10.81 -18.87
CA TYR A 189 11.96 11.56 -19.92
C TYR A 189 11.40 11.22 -21.31
N GLU A 190 11.23 9.95 -21.61
CA GLU A 190 10.64 9.48 -22.86
C GLU A 190 9.21 9.99 -23.02
N PHE A 191 8.37 9.94 -21.99
CA PHE A 191 7.01 10.47 -21.98
C PHE A 191 6.95 11.96 -22.37
N PHE A 192 7.92 12.76 -21.88
CA PHE A 192 8.02 14.19 -22.22
C PHE A 192 8.83 14.45 -23.49
N ASN A 193 9.20 13.43 -24.27
CA ASN A 193 10.05 13.55 -25.46
C ASN A 193 11.37 14.28 -25.17
N LYS A 194 12.06 13.90 -24.10
CA LYS A 194 13.37 14.46 -23.69
C LYS A 194 14.41 13.36 -23.59
N GLU A 195 15.66 13.71 -23.90
CA GLU A 195 16.79 12.83 -23.67
C GLU A 195 17.08 12.73 -22.17
N PRO A 196 17.26 11.50 -21.62
CA PRO A 196 17.52 11.30 -20.21
C PRO A 196 18.81 11.99 -19.74
N GLN A 197 18.68 12.88 -18.77
CA GLN A 197 19.77 13.57 -18.10
C GLN A 197 19.77 13.16 -16.62
N ILE A 198 20.34 11.99 -16.30
CA ILE A 198 20.27 11.39 -14.98
C ILE A 198 21.66 11.29 -14.39
N GLY A 199 21.84 11.79 -13.19
CA GLY A 199 23.02 11.60 -12.35
C GLY A 199 22.66 10.84 -11.07
N PHE A 200 23.67 10.50 -10.28
CA PHE A 200 23.53 9.79 -9.02
C PHE A 200 24.28 10.53 -7.93
N LEU A 201 23.72 10.56 -6.73
CA LEU A 201 24.33 11.13 -5.53
C LEU A 201 24.21 10.14 -4.38
N ASP A 202 25.21 10.12 -3.51
CA ASP A 202 25.10 9.47 -2.22
C ASP A 202 23.88 10.02 -1.46
N TRP A 203 23.28 9.22 -0.62
CA TRP A 203 22.04 9.57 0.10
C TRP A 203 22.10 10.96 0.75
N ASP A 204 23.14 11.27 1.52
CA ASP A 204 23.27 12.54 2.24
C ASP A 204 23.30 13.74 1.28
N LYS A 205 24.07 13.66 0.19
CA LYS A 205 24.14 14.69 -0.85
C LYS A 205 22.86 14.80 -1.64
N TRP A 206 22.15 13.68 -1.84
CA TRP A 206 20.87 13.70 -2.50
C TRP A 206 19.80 14.40 -1.64
N CYS A 207 19.76 14.15 -0.34
CA CYS A 207 18.89 14.87 0.61
C CYS A 207 19.13 16.38 0.60
N GLU A 208 20.41 16.81 0.50
CA GLU A 208 20.76 18.23 0.35
C GLU A 208 20.28 18.81 -1.00
N TYR A 209 20.41 18.04 -2.07
CA TYR A 209 19.96 18.42 -3.41
C TYR A 209 18.44 18.54 -3.52
N GLU A 210 17.71 17.64 -2.94
CA GLU A 210 16.24 17.59 -2.96
C GLU A 210 15.64 18.66 -2.04
N GLY A 211 16.33 19.00 -0.94
CA GLY A 211 15.97 20.10 -0.04
C GLY A 211 15.02 19.72 1.10
N ASN A 212 14.68 18.45 1.24
CA ASN A 212 13.80 17.95 2.31
C ASN A 212 14.55 16.95 3.21
N LYS A 213 15.05 17.43 4.33
CA LYS A 213 15.66 16.54 5.35
C LYS A 213 14.64 15.81 6.23
N GLU A 214 13.36 16.17 6.19
CA GLU A 214 12.32 15.69 7.12
C GLU A 214 11.32 14.69 6.53
N GLU A 215 11.30 14.46 5.22
CA GLU A 215 10.32 13.56 4.55
C GLU A 215 10.97 12.33 3.87
N THR A 216 12.22 12.07 4.14
CA THR A 216 12.97 10.94 3.54
C THR A 216 13.24 9.80 4.51
#